data_968a3b68eaae1e4a4dcfa3b5fe4498f9
#
_entry.id   968a3b68eaae1e4a4dcfa3b5fe4498f9
#
_cell.length_a   1.000
_cell.length_b   1.000
_cell.length_c   1.000
_cell.angle_alpha   90.00
_cell.angle_beta   90.00
_cell.angle_gamma   90.00
#
_symmetry.space_group_name_H-M   'P 1'
#
loop_
_entity.id
_entity.type
_entity.pdbx_description
1 polymer ?
#
loop_
_entity_poly.entity_id
_entity_poly.type
_entity_poly.pdbx_seq_one_letter_code
_entity_poly.pdbx_strand_id
1 'polypeptide(L)'
;MFHLRSRAPERPAVVMFGLKQWRRQRIVRKSGVDDATWNRVTARLAFVARLNDEERARLRELAILFLHGKQISAAGELELSLEMKLGIAVQACILILELGIEHYDNWVEVIVYPDQFVSRHEFRNHDGLVQTDHTAYAGQAWLRGPVILSWADVEHAGELDGMNVVIHEFAHKLDMLNGEANGFPPLHAGMDRRTWSEVFNTAYEDHRTRVRAGEHTEIDPYAAQSPGEFFAVVSEIFFEIPDVVQATYPRVYEQLAQFYRQDPASRALPRQWRLG
;
A
#
# COMPACT_ATOMS: atom_id res chain seq x y z
N MET A 1 15.74 32.46 50.08
CA MET A 1 15.00 31.18 50.04
C MET A 1 14.90 30.76 48.56
N PHE A 2 15.92 30.03 48.07
CA PHE A 2 16.01 29.62 46.63
C PHE A 2 15.36 28.23 46.50
N HIS A 3 14.29 28.15 45.71
CA HIS A 3 13.64 26.88 45.36
C HIS A 3 14.41 26.27 44.13
N LEU A 4 15.22 25.27 44.41
CA LEU A 4 15.77 24.37 43.42
C LEU A 4 14.64 23.44 42.90
N ARG A 5 14.15 23.68 41.68
CA ARG A 5 13.31 22.71 40.96
C ARG A 5 14.20 21.59 40.43
N SER A 6 14.05 20.40 40.99
CA SER A 6 14.61 19.15 40.49
C SER A 6 14.10 18.88 39.07
N ARG A 7 14.97 18.88 38.08
CA ARG A 7 14.71 18.35 36.74
C ARG A 7 14.70 16.82 36.84
N ALA A 8 13.60 16.18 36.48
CA ALA A 8 13.55 14.75 36.28
C ALA A 8 14.53 14.34 35.15
N PRO A 9 15.22 13.21 35.25
CA PRO A 9 16.17 12.77 34.22
C PRO A 9 15.44 12.43 32.93
N GLU A 10 15.78 13.12 31.84
CA GLU A 10 15.37 12.76 30.49
C GLU A 10 15.92 11.35 30.19
N ARG A 11 15.02 10.39 29.95
CA ARG A 11 15.42 9.04 29.51
C ARG A 11 16.06 9.16 28.10
N PRO A 12 17.29 8.71 27.89
CA PRO A 12 17.98 8.90 26.62
C PRO A 12 17.27 8.14 25.50
N ALA A 13 17.02 8.81 24.38
CA ALA A 13 16.36 8.28 23.17
C ALA A 13 16.97 6.96 22.65
N VAL A 14 18.25 6.75 22.89
CA VAL A 14 19.03 5.55 22.52
C VAL A 14 18.49 4.27 23.18
N VAL A 15 18.04 4.35 24.44
CA VAL A 15 17.50 3.18 25.16
C VAL A 15 16.13 2.78 24.63
N MET A 16 15.29 3.75 24.21
CA MET A 16 13.99 3.48 23.60
C MET A 16 14.12 2.84 22.21
N PHE A 17 15.10 3.26 21.42
CA PHE A 17 15.36 2.69 20.09
C PHE A 17 15.77 1.21 20.16
N GLY A 18 16.67 0.87 21.06
CA GLY A 18 17.12 -0.52 21.29
C GLY A 18 15.99 -1.45 21.75
N LEU A 19 15.09 -0.98 22.63
CA LEU A 19 13.94 -1.76 23.10
C LEU A 19 12.92 -2.04 21.98
N LYS A 20 12.65 -1.03 21.11
CA LYS A 20 11.74 -1.18 19.97
C LYS A 20 12.28 -2.22 18.97
N GLN A 21 13.55 -2.15 18.65
CA GLN A 21 14.23 -3.11 17.76
C GLN A 21 14.27 -4.52 18.36
N TRP A 22 14.59 -4.66 19.64
CA TRP A 22 14.56 -5.94 20.33
C TRP A 22 13.17 -6.59 20.32
N ARG A 23 12.10 -5.78 20.54
CA ARG A 23 10.71 -6.24 20.48
C ARG A 23 10.34 -6.72 19.08
N ARG A 24 10.71 -5.99 18.01
CA ARG A 24 10.50 -6.39 16.62
C ARG A 24 11.19 -7.72 16.32
N GLN A 25 12.45 -7.87 16.64
CA GLN A 25 13.18 -9.12 16.45
C GLN A 25 12.55 -10.30 17.20
N ARG A 26 12.00 -10.07 18.40
CA ARG A 26 11.28 -11.09 19.14
C ARG A 26 9.99 -11.52 18.44
N ILE A 27 9.22 -10.56 17.88
CA ILE A 27 8.01 -10.84 17.11
C ILE A 27 8.37 -11.69 15.89
N VAL A 28 9.37 -11.27 15.12
CA VAL A 28 9.82 -11.98 13.92
C VAL A 28 10.21 -13.42 14.22
N ARG A 29 11.00 -13.64 15.27
CA ARG A 29 11.41 -15.00 15.67
C ARG A 29 10.27 -15.91 16.14
N LYS A 30 9.16 -15.35 16.59
CA LYS A 30 7.99 -16.09 17.09
C LYS A 30 6.83 -16.18 16.12
N SER A 31 6.98 -15.66 14.91
CA SER A 31 5.86 -15.45 13.96
C SER A 31 5.24 -16.74 13.42
N GLY A 32 5.95 -17.87 13.45
CA GLY A 32 5.52 -19.10 12.78
C GLY A 32 5.64 -19.07 11.24
N VAL A 33 6.14 -17.97 10.66
CA VAL A 33 6.41 -17.86 9.22
C VAL A 33 7.81 -18.44 8.95
N ASP A 34 7.86 -19.71 8.59
CA ASP A 34 9.09 -20.39 8.20
C ASP A 34 9.51 -20.02 6.75
N ASP A 35 10.73 -20.45 6.37
CA ASP A 35 11.25 -20.14 5.04
C ASP A 35 10.45 -20.81 3.92
N ALA A 36 9.92 -22.00 4.16
CA ALA A 36 9.14 -22.73 3.17
C ALA A 36 7.83 -22.00 2.87
N THR A 37 7.11 -21.55 3.90
CA THR A 37 5.88 -20.76 3.78
C THR A 37 6.16 -19.41 3.11
N TRP A 38 7.22 -18.71 3.53
CA TRP A 38 7.64 -17.46 2.90
C TRP A 38 7.90 -17.63 1.40
N ASN A 39 8.71 -18.63 1.03
CA ASN A 39 9.07 -18.87 -0.36
C ASN A 39 7.87 -19.27 -1.22
N ARG A 40 6.94 -20.10 -0.70
CA ARG A 40 5.72 -20.46 -1.44
C ARG A 40 4.85 -19.26 -1.75
N VAL A 41 4.65 -18.37 -0.77
CA VAL A 41 3.83 -17.17 -0.95
C VAL A 41 4.50 -16.20 -1.91
N THR A 42 5.78 -15.90 -1.70
CA THR A 42 6.48 -14.89 -2.52
C THR A 42 6.81 -15.37 -3.94
N ALA A 43 6.86 -16.67 -4.19
CA ALA A 43 7.01 -17.21 -5.52
C ALA A 43 5.86 -16.90 -6.49
N ARG A 44 4.72 -16.45 -5.97
CA ARG A 44 3.54 -16.02 -6.76
C ARG A 44 3.52 -14.52 -7.04
N LEU A 45 4.40 -13.75 -6.39
CA LEU A 45 4.43 -12.30 -6.44
C LEU A 45 5.67 -11.84 -7.22
N ALA A 46 5.49 -11.61 -8.51
CA ALA A 46 6.59 -11.33 -9.43
C ALA A 46 7.41 -10.09 -9.06
N PHE A 47 6.77 -9.06 -8.48
CA PHE A 47 7.47 -7.86 -8.01
C PHE A 47 8.47 -8.15 -6.88
N VAL A 48 8.23 -9.19 -6.05
CA VAL A 48 9.18 -9.63 -5.02
C VAL A 48 10.46 -10.20 -5.64
N ALA A 49 10.36 -10.79 -6.84
CA ALA A 49 11.51 -11.32 -7.54
C ALA A 49 12.51 -10.23 -8.00
N ARG A 50 12.07 -8.97 -8.09
CA ARG A 50 12.91 -7.80 -8.41
C ARG A 50 13.74 -7.31 -7.22
N LEU A 51 13.41 -7.72 -5.99
CA LEU A 51 14.07 -7.26 -4.78
C LEU A 51 15.40 -7.99 -4.57
N ASN A 52 16.40 -7.27 -4.05
CA ASN A 52 17.63 -7.88 -3.56
C ASN A 52 17.41 -8.56 -2.18
N ASP A 53 18.43 -9.25 -1.67
CA ASP A 53 18.32 -10.03 -0.43
C ASP A 53 18.03 -9.17 0.81
N GLU A 54 18.57 -7.96 0.89
CA GLU A 54 18.31 -7.04 2.01
C GLU A 54 16.87 -6.53 1.96
N GLU A 55 16.39 -6.15 0.79
CA GLU A 55 15.01 -5.73 0.57
C GLU A 55 14.02 -6.86 0.87
N ARG A 56 14.33 -8.09 0.46
CA ARG A 56 13.51 -9.28 0.78
C ARG A 56 13.45 -9.55 2.27
N ALA A 57 14.59 -9.46 2.95
CA ALA A 57 14.64 -9.64 4.40
C ALA A 57 13.84 -8.55 5.13
N ARG A 58 13.93 -7.29 4.68
CA ARG A 58 13.15 -6.17 5.21
C ARG A 58 11.66 -6.34 4.94
N LEU A 59 11.27 -6.73 3.72
CA LEU A 59 9.87 -7.00 3.37
C LEU A 59 9.29 -8.11 4.26
N ARG A 60 10.05 -9.19 4.50
CA ARG A 60 9.64 -10.27 5.40
C ARG A 60 9.43 -9.78 6.83
N GLU A 61 10.34 -8.96 7.35
CA GLU A 61 10.19 -8.37 8.69
C GLU A 61 8.92 -7.52 8.76
N LEU A 62 8.69 -6.64 7.78
CA LEU A 62 7.50 -5.78 7.72
C LEU A 62 6.21 -6.59 7.61
N ALA A 63 6.16 -7.61 6.76
CA ALA A 63 5.00 -8.49 6.62
C ALA A 63 4.67 -9.23 7.92
N ILE A 64 5.68 -9.71 8.64
CA ILE A 64 5.50 -10.35 9.95
C ILE A 64 5.00 -9.34 11.01
N LEU A 65 5.56 -8.14 11.04
CA LEU A 65 5.10 -7.08 11.94
C LEU A 65 3.67 -6.63 11.62
N PHE A 66 3.32 -6.60 10.33
CA PHE A 66 1.97 -6.34 9.85
C PHE A 66 0.99 -7.40 10.37
N LEU A 67 1.28 -8.68 10.18
CA LEU A 67 0.47 -9.80 10.69
C LEU A 67 0.33 -9.79 12.22
N HIS A 68 1.33 -9.30 12.94
CA HIS A 68 1.28 -9.18 14.39
C HIS A 68 0.45 -7.98 14.85
N GLY A 69 0.48 -6.87 14.11
CA GLY A 69 -0.16 -5.61 14.48
C GLY A 69 -1.55 -5.39 13.88
N LYS A 70 -1.93 -6.18 12.86
CA LYS A 70 -3.20 -6.06 12.15
C LYS A 70 -4.05 -7.31 12.31
N GLN A 71 -5.34 -7.12 12.46
CA GLN A 71 -6.31 -8.20 12.41
C GLN A 71 -6.71 -8.41 10.95
N ILE A 72 -6.53 -9.63 10.43
CA ILE A 72 -7.04 -10.01 9.11
C ILE A 72 -8.14 -11.04 9.34
N SER A 73 -9.38 -10.63 9.12
CA SER A 73 -10.59 -11.43 9.34
C SER A 73 -11.27 -11.74 8.00
N ALA A 74 -11.92 -12.89 7.95
CA ALA A 74 -12.76 -13.27 6.83
C ALA A 74 -14.21 -12.87 7.09
N ALA A 75 -14.92 -12.51 6.03
CA ALA A 75 -16.37 -12.37 6.04
C ALA A 75 -17.02 -13.60 5.37
N GLY A 76 -18.24 -13.91 5.76
CA GLY A 76 -18.96 -15.05 5.23
C GLY A 76 -18.34 -16.39 5.65
N GLU A 77 -18.34 -17.36 4.70
CA GLU A 77 -17.83 -18.72 4.93
C GLU A 77 -16.33 -18.88 4.56
N LEU A 78 -15.63 -17.80 4.24
CA LEU A 78 -14.23 -17.84 3.85
C LEU A 78 -13.33 -18.19 5.07
N GLU A 79 -12.47 -19.17 4.92
CA GLU A 79 -11.43 -19.51 5.88
C GLU A 79 -10.07 -19.00 5.40
N LEU A 80 -9.47 -18.05 6.13
CA LEU A 80 -8.17 -17.48 5.79
C LEU A 80 -7.02 -18.30 6.36
N SER A 81 -6.28 -18.96 5.48
CA SER A 81 -5.02 -19.62 5.84
C SER A 81 -3.91 -18.62 6.21
N LEU A 82 -2.84 -19.09 6.85
CA LEU A 82 -1.65 -18.27 7.10
C LEU A 82 -1.03 -17.76 5.79
N GLU A 83 -1.02 -18.58 4.73
CA GLU A 83 -0.46 -18.20 3.42
C GLU A 83 -1.27 -17.07 2.77
N MET A 84 -2.60 -17.12 2.84
CA MET A 84 -3.47 -16.05 2.36
C MET A 84 -3.20 -14.73 3.08
N LYS A 85 -3.15 -14.76 4.41
CA LYS A 85 -2.84 -13.59 5.23
C LYS A 85 -1.44 -13.04 4.95
N LEU A 86 -0.46 -13.93 4.77
CA LEU A 86 0.92 -13.54 4.44
C LEU A 86 1.00 -12.92 3.05
N GLY A 87 0.27 -13.44 2.06
CA GLY A 87 0.19 -12.86 0.72
C GLY A 87 -0.33 -11.42 0.73
N ILE A 88 -1.41 -11.16 1.47
CA ILE A 88 -1.93 -9.80 1.68
C ILE A 88 -0.87 -8.92 2.37
N ALA A 89 -0.24 -9.42 3.44
CA ALA A 89 0.76 -8.66 4.18
C ALA A 89 1.99 -8.30 3.34
N VAL A 90 2.47 -9.20 2.48
CA VAL A 90 3.60 -8.95 1.58
C VAL A 90 3.26 -7.85 0.58
N GLN A 91 2.09 -7.93 -0.05
CA GLN A 91 1.63 -6.94 -1.02
C GLN A 91 1.39 -5.57 -0.39
N ALA A 92 0.77 -5.53 0.79
CA ALA A 92 0.60 -4.29 1.54
C ALA A 92 1.95 -3.67 1.94
N CYS A 93 2.93 -4.49 2.34
CA CYS A 93 4.19 -4.01 2.87
C CYS A 93 5.21 -3.58 1.79
N ILE A 94 5.00 -3.92 0.51
CA ILE A 94 5.88 -3.42 -0.55
C ILE A 94 5.83 -1.89 -0.65
N LEU A 95 4.66 -1.28 -0.43
CA LEU A 95 4.50 0.18 -0.46
C LEU A 95 5.32 0.86 0.64
N ILE A 96 5.45 0.20 1.79
CA ILE A 96 6.14 0.77 2.96
C ILE A 96 7.54 0.19 3.18
N LEU A 97 8.11 -0.50 2.19
CA LEU A 97 9.42 -1.15 2.29
C LEU A 97 10.51 -0.19 2.81
N GLU A 98 10.54 1.03 2.28
CA GLU A 98 11.48 2.07 2.68
C GLU A 98 10.85 3.16 3.56
N LEU A 99 9.55 3.08 3.83
CA LEU A 99 8.82 4.03 4.68
C LEU A 99 8.71 3.55 6.13
N GLY A 100 8.59 2.25 6.33
CA GLY A 100 8.46 1.60 7.63
C GLY A 100 7.02 1.38 8.09
N ILE A 101 6.87 0.44 9.03
CA ILE A 101 5.56 -0.06 9.51
C ILE A 101 4.71 1.01 10.17
N GLU A 102 5.31 2.08 10.65
CA GLU A 102 4.64 3.19 11.32
C GLU A 102 3.63 3.91 10.43
N HIS A 103 3.78 3.83 9.11
CA HIS A 103 2.80 4.38 8.16
C HIS A 103 1.44 3.68 8.22
N TYR A 104 1.38 2.52 8.87
CA TYR A 104 0.15 1.76 9.08
C TYR A 104 -0.37 1.78 10.53
N ASP A 105 0.14 2.64 11.41
CA ASP A 105 -0.24 2.64 12.84
C ASP A 105 -1.69 3.09 13.11
N ASN A 106 -2.33 3.83 12.20
CA ASN A 106 -3.60 4.53 12.47
C ASN A 106 -4.88 3.69 12.30
N TRP A 107 -4.77 2.44 11.86
CA TRP A 107 -5.89 1.51 11.64
C TRP A 107 -5.48 0.09 12.01
N VAL A 108 -6.44 -0.84 12.18
CA VAL A 108 -6.18 -2.15 12.79
C VAL A 108 -6.62 -3.32 11.92
N GLU A 109 -7.65 -3.19 11.08
CA GLU A 109 -8.36 -4.34 10.52
C GLU A 109 -8.34 -4.37 8.99
N VAL A 110 -8.18 -5.60 8.45
CA VAL A 110 -8.43 -5.97 7.06
C VAL A 110 -9.56 -7.00 7.07
N ILE A 111 -10.62 -6.75 6.31
CA ILE A 111 -11.74 -7.69 6.14
C ILE A 111 -11.69 -8.24 4.73
N VAL A 112 -11.66 -9.57 4.61
CA VAL A 112 -11.58 -10.27 3.31
C VAL A 112 -12.90 -11.00 3.07
N TYR A 113 -13.54 -10.67 1.97
CA TYR A 113 -14.75 -11.34 1.49
C TYR A 113 -14.42 -12.40 0.44
N PRO A 114 -15.22 -13.48 0.29
CA PRO A 114 -14.92 -14.56 -0.64
C PRO A 114 -15.01 -14.13 -2.10
N ASP A 115 -16.05 -13.38 -2.47
CA ASP A 115 -16.39 -13.04 -3.84
C ASP A 115 -16.11 -11.59 -4.20
N GLN A 116 -16.04 -11.31 -5.51
CA GLN A 116 -15.98 -9.96 -6.02
C GLN A 116 -17.24 -9.18 -5.63
N PHE A 117 -17.03 -8.00 -5.05
CA PHE A 117 -18.12 -7.02 -4.97
C PHE A 117 -18.36 -6.46 -6.37
N VAL A 118 -19.64 -6.38 -6.76
CA VAL A 118 -20.09 -5.86 -8.07
C VAL A 118 -19.86 -4.35 -8.22
N SER A 119 -18.93 -3.80 -7.55
CA SER A 119 -18.27 -2.54 -7.91
C SER A 119 -17.06 -2.35 -7.01
N ARG A 120 -15.95 -2.02 -7.58
CA ARG A 120 -14.75 -1.64 -6.85
C ARG A 120 -14.98 -0.49 -5.85
N HIS A 121 -16.18 0.18 -5.83
CA HIS A 121 -16.47 1.34 -4.97
C HIS A 121 -17.93 1.57 -4.58
N GLU A 122 -18.84 0.60 -4.69
CA GLU A 122 -20.17 0.74 -4.10
C GLU A 122 -20.28 -0.08 -2.82
N PHE A 123 -19.94 0.51 -1.67
CA PHE A 123 -20.32 -0.05 -0.39
C PHE A 123 -21.83 0.10 -0.18
N ARG A 124 -22.59 -0.98 -0.39
CA ARG A 124 -23.95 -1.06 0.13
C ARG A 124 -23.87 -1.48 1.59
N ASN A 125 -24.27 -0.57 2.48
CA ASN A 125 -24.57 -0.94 3.86
C ASN A 125 -25.63 -2.06 3.86
N HIS A 126 -25.71 -2.84 4.94
CA HIS A 126 -26.71 -3.89 5.16
C HIS A 126 -28.16 -3.46 4.86
N ASP A 127 -28.44 -2.17 4.77
CA ASP A 127 -29.74 -1.55 4.48
C ASP A 127 -29.95 -1.14 3.00
N GLY A 128 -29.01 -1.48 2.10
CA GLY A 128 -29.15 -1.23 0.65
C GLY A 128 -29.03 0.21 0.20
N LEU A 129 -28.57 1.11 1.06
CA LEU A 129 -28.35 2.52 0.73
C LEU A 129 -26.93 2.72 0.16
N VAL A 130 -26.87 3.25 -1.06
CA VAL A 130 -25.63 3.77 -1.65
C VAL A 130 -25.29 5.07 -0.92
N GLN A 131 -24.32 5.02 -0.03
CA GLN A 131 -23.88 6.21 0.71
C GLN A 131 -22.71 6.84 -0.02
N THR A 132 -23.00 7.79 -0.88
CA THR A 132 -22.05 8.80 -1.39
C THR A 132 -22.03 9.97 -0.41
N ASP A 133 -21.56 9.76 0.82
CA ASP A 133 -21.46 10.84 1.81
C ASP A 133 -20.05 11.44 1.82
N HIS A 134 -19.92 12.56 1.12
CA HIS A 134 -18.76 13.47 1.16
C HIS A 134 -18.79 14.39 2.37
N THR A 135 -19.00 13.87 3.57
CA THR A 135 -18.90 14.69 4.79
C THR A 135 -17.53 14.48 5.46
N ALA A 136 -16.97 15.56 5.99
CA ALA A 136 -15.66 15.54 6.67
C ALA A 136 -15.56 14.49 7.81
N TYR A 137 -16.72 14.08 8.37
CA TYR A 137 -16.81 13.02 9.37
C TYR A 137 -16.69 11.61 8.75
N ALA A 138 -17.16 11.42 7.53
CA ALA A 138 -16.97 10.16 6.78
C ALA A 138 -15.49 9.91 6.51
N GLY A 139 -14.74 10.93 6.04
CA GLY A 139 -13.30 10.84 5.79
C GLY A 139 -12.48 10.38 7.00
N GLN A 140 -12.80 10.86 8.22
CA GLN A 140 -12.12 10.39 9.44
C GLN A 140 -12.48 8.95 9.82
N ALA A 141 -13.71 8.51 9.59
CA ALA A 141 -14.13 7.13 9.82
C ALA A 141 -13.42 6.16 8.84
N TRP A 142 -13.26 6.56 7.59
CA TRP A 142 -12.55 5.77 6.56
C TRP A 142 -11.04 5.69 6.80
N LEU A 143 -10.41 6.77 7.26
CA LEU A 143 -8.99 6.76 7.63
C LEU A 143 -8.69 5.68 8.68
N ARG A 144 -9.58 5.50 9.64
CA ARG A 144 -9.48 4.50 10.73
C ARG A 144 -10.27 3.22 10.46
N GLY A 145 -11.08 3.20 9.42
CA GLY A 145 -11.89 2.05 9.02
C GLY A 145 -11.04 0.87 8.53
N PRO A 146 -11.64 -0.32 8.42
CA PRO A 146 -10.97 -1.49 7.89
C PRO A 146 -10.59 -1.28 6.42
N VAL A 147 -9.55 -2.00 5.98
CA VAL A 147 -9.32 -2.26 4.56
C VAL A 147 -10.25 -3.41 4.18
N ILE A 148 -10.97 -3.27 3.07
CA ILE A 148 -11.87 -4.32 2.59
C ILE A 148 -11.31 -4.87 1.29
N LEU A 149 -11.17 -6.20 1.23
CA LEU A 149 -10.62 -6.91 0.08
C LEU A 149 -11.58 -8.00 -0.38
N SER A 150 -11.61 -8.26 -1.68
CA SER A 150 -12.19 -9.46 -2.27
C SER A 150 -11.09 -10.51 -2.43
N TRP A 151 -11.33 -11.74 -1.93
CA TRP A 151 -10.33 -12.80 -2.10
C TRP A 151 -10.17 -13.16 -3.58
N ALA A 152 -11.23 -13.15 -4.36
CA ALA A 152 -11.17 -13.42 -5.80
C ALA A 152 -10.21 -12.45 -6.52
N ASP A 153 -10.17 -11.17 -6.12
CA ASP A 153 -9.23 -10.20 -6.70
C ASP A 153 -7.82 -10.36 -6.11
N VAL A 154 -7.70 -10.65 -4.81
CA VAL A 154 -6.40 -10.89 -4.14
C VAL A 154 -5.67 -12.11 -4.71
N GLU A 155 -6.40 -13.17 -5.08
CA GLU A 155 -5.83 -14.41 -5.60
C GLU A 155 -5.13 -14.20 -6.94
N HIS A 156 -5.61 -13.26 -7.76
CA HIS A 156 -5.02 -12.88 -9.06
C HIS A 156 -4.02 -11.74 -8.96
N ALA A 157 -3.94 -11.06 -7.82
CA ALA A 157 -3.00 -9.97 -7.64
C ALA A 157 -1.54 -10.45 -7.71
N GLY A 158 -0.69 -9.72 -8.44
CA GLY A 158 0.73 -10.05 -8.62
C GLY A 158 1.05 -10.78 -9.93
N GLU A 159 0.09 -10.88 -10.86
CA GLU A 159 0.26 -11.50 -12.19
C GLU A 159 0.98 -10.59 -13.21
N LEU A 160 1.44 -9.40 -12.81
CA LEU A 160 2.10 -8.38 -13.65
C LEU A 160 1.20 -7.86 -14.78
N ASP A 161 -0.07 -7.79 -14.55
CA ASP A 161 -1.04 -7.17 -15.47
C ASP A 161 -1.33 -5.68 -15.15
N GLY A 162 -0.73 -5.18 -14.08
CA GLY A 162 -0.89 -3.81 -13.59
C GLY A 162 -2.10 -3.62 -12.69
N MET A 163 -2.78 -4.70 -12.31
CA MET A 163 -3.93 -4.68 -11.41
C MET A 163 -3.60 -5.42 -10.11
N ASN A 164 -3.65 -4.70 -9.00
CA ASN A 164 -3.39 -5.27 -7.68
C ASN A 164 -4.24 -4.58 -6.61
N VAL A 165 -5.38 -5.20 -6.30
CA VAL A 165 -6.34 -4.64 -5.34
C VAL A 165 -5.72 -4.38 -3.97
N VAL A 166 -4.74 -5.19 -3.52
CA VAL A 166 -4.09 -4.97 -2.24
C VAL A 166 -3.24 -3.70 -2.29
N ILE A 167 -2.41 -3.54 -3.33
CA ILE A 167 -1.60 -2.32 -3.52
C ILE A 167 -2.53 -1.10 -3.63
N HIS A 168 -3.63 -1.20 -4.38
CA HIS A 168 -4.64 -0.15 -4.54
C HIS A 168 -5.17 0.36 -3.19
N GLU A 169 -5.76 -0.54 -2.41
CA GLU A 169 -6.38 -0.19 -1.13
C GLU A 169 -5.36 0.35 -0.11
N PHE A 170 -4.13 -0.19 -0.15
CA PHE A 170 -3.07 0.29 0.73
C PHE A 170 -2.43 1.60 0.25
N ALA A 171 -2.46 1.91 -1.04
CA ALA A 171 -2.13 3.25 -1.54
C ALA A 171 -3.13 4.30 -1.02
N HIS A 172 -4.44 3.99 -1.03
CA HIS A 172 -5.44 4.85 -0.39
C HIS A 172 -5.17 5.06 1.10
N LYS A 173 -4.74 4.02 1.85
CA LYS A 173 -4.37 4.19 3.26
C LYS A 173 -3.20 5.14 3.45
N LEU A 174 -2.23 5.16 2.54
CA LEU A 174 -1.13 6.13 2.59
C LEU A 174 -1.59 7.53 2.20
N ASP A 175 -2.44 7.66 1.17
CA ASP A 175 -3.01 8.94 0.75
C ASP A 175 -3.83 9.59 1.88
N MET A 176 -4.64 8.81 2.57
CA MET A 176 -5.49 9.27 3.67
C MET A 176 -4.73 9.65 4.96
N LEU A 177 -3.42 9.46 5.07
CA LEU A 177 -2.69 9.79 6.32
C LEU A 177 -2.76 11.27 6.71
N ASN A 178 -3.11 12.16 5.79
CA ASN A 178 -3.28 13.59 6.03
C ASN A 178 -4.73 14.10 5.83
N GLY A 179 -5.70 13.20 5.58
CA GLY A 179 -7.11 13.56 5.35
C GLY A 179 -7.82 12.62 4.39
N GLU A 180 -8.50 13.19 3.40
CA GLU A 180 -9.22 12.42 2.39
C GLU A 180 -8.25 11.84 1.33
N ALA A 181 -8.66 10.75 0.65
CA ALA A 181 -7.96 10.21 -0.51
C ALA A 181 -8.10 11.18 -1.69
N ASN A 182 -7.08 11.99 -1.90
CA ASN A 182 -7.09 13.06 -2.89
C ASN A 182 -5.89 13.05 -3.84
N GLY A 183 -5.08 11.97 -3.80
CA GLY A 183 -3.87 11.81 -4.59
C GLY A 183 -2.69 12.63 -4.07
N PHE A 184 -2.79 13.11 -2.82
CA PHE A 184 -1.75 13.91 -2.18
C PHE A 184 -1.36 13.35 -0.81
N PRO A 185 -0.63 12.22 -0.75
CA PRO A 185 -0.16 11.64 0.50
C PRO A 185 0.80 12.60 1.24
N PRO A 186 1.05 12.38 2.55
CA PRO A 186 2.03 13.17 3.30
C PRO A 186 3.44 12.99 2.74
N LEU A 187 3.93 13.99 2.03
CA LEU A 187 5.24 13.96 1.38
C LEU A 187 6.37 14.08 2.38
N HIS A 188 7.53 13.49 2.06
CA HIS A 188 8.76 13.65 2.84
C HIS A 188 9.27 15.09 2.80
N ALA A 189 10.02 15.50 3.82
CA ALA A 189 10.55 16.86 3.97
C ALA A 189 11.42 17.34 2.78
N GLY A 190 12.01 16.40 2.01
CA GLY A 190 12.80 16.72 0.81
C GLY A 190 11.99 16.83 -0.49
N MET A 191 10.66 16.55 -0.46
CA MET A 191 9.81 16.60 -1.64
C MET A 191 9.08 17.94 -1.71
N ASP A 192 9.02 18.51 -2.94
CA ASP A 192 8.30 19.75 -3.16
C ASP A 192 6.82 19.51 -3.43
N ARG A 193 5.97 20.04 -2.54
CA ARG A 193 4.50 19.92 -2.60
C ARG A 193 3.92 20.49 -3.90
N ARG A 194 4.48 21.59 -4.39
CA ARG A 194 4.04 22.23 -5.61
C ARG A 194 4.34 21.36 -6.83
N THR A 195 5.55 20.84 -6.90
CA THR A 195 5.96 19.91 -7.97
C THR A 195 5.07 18.66 -7.99
N TRP A 196 4.80 18.06 -6.84
CA TRP A 196 3.86 16.93 -6.75
C TRP A 196 2.50 17.27 -7.34
N SER A 197 1.88 18.37 -6.86
CA SER A 197 0.55 18.79 -7.33
C SER A 197 0.53 19.08 -8.82
N GLU A 198 1.52 19.81 -9.35
CA GLU A 198 1.60 20.13 -10.77
C GLU A 198 1.73 18.87 -11.64
N VAL A 199 2.58 17.92 -11.22
CA VAL A 199 2.82 16.67 -11.96
C VAL A 199 1.59 15.77 -11.95
N PHE A 200 1.03 15.50 -10.77
CA PHE A 200 -0.12 14.61 -10.64
C PHE A 200 -1.38 15.20 -11.28
N ASN A 201 -1.68 16.49 -11.07
CA ASN A 201 -2.84 17.13 -11.69
C ASN A 201 -2.72 17.15 -13.22
N THR A 202 -1.55 17.43 -13.76
CA THR A 202 -1.35 17.44 -15.22
C THR A 202 -1.57 16.06 -15.82
N ALA A 203 -1.01 15.01 -15.20
CA ALA A 203 -1.16 13.64 -15.68
C ALA A 203 -2.61 13.13 -15.52
N TYR A 204 -3.25 13.43 -14.40
CA TYR A 204 -4.66 13.08 -14.16
C TYR A 204 -5.60 13.72 -15.19
N GLU A 205 -5.45 15.01 -15.47
CA GLU A 205 -6.29 15.73 -16.44
C GLU A 205 -6.03 15.23 -17.87
N ASP A 206 -4.80 14.90 -18.24
CA ASP A 206 -4.47 14.26 -19.51
C ASP A 206 -5.16 12.90 -19.63
N HIS A 207 -4.98 12.02 -18.66
CA HIS A 207 -5.61 10.70 -18.63
C HIS A 207 -7.13 10.79 -18.70
N ARG A 208 -7.74 11.66 -17.89
CA ARG A 208 -9.19 11.89 -17.89
C ARG A 208 -9.70 12.38 -19.24
N THR A 209 -8.96 13.24 -19.93
CA THR A 209 -9.32 13.75 -21.25
C THR A 209 -9.29 12.65 -22.29
N ARG A 210 -8.25 11.82 -22.30
CA ARG A 210 -8.10 10.69 -23.22
C ARG A 210 -9.20 9.63 -23.01
N VAL A 211 -9.49 9.28 -21.75
CA VAL A 211 -10.58 8.36 -21.39
C VAL A 211 -11.93 8.89 -21.87
N ARG A 212 -12.22 10.18 -21.67
CA ARG A 212 -13.46 10.82 -22.15
C ARG A 212 -13.57 10.86 -23.68
N ALA A 213 -12.45 10.96 -24.37
CA ALA A 213 -12.37 10.88 -25.81
C ALA A 213 -12.54 9.44 -26.36
N GLY A 214 -12.59 8.43 -25.48
CA GLY A 214 -12.67 7.02 -25.86
C GLY A 214 -11.35 6.48 -26.44
N GLU A 215 -10.23 7.13 -26.13
CA GLU A 215 -8.91 6.66 -26.55
C GLU A 215 -8.52 5.42 -25.75
N HIS A 216 -7.79 4.51 -26.38
CA HIS A 216 -7.11 3.44 -25.67
C HIS A 216 -6.00 4.02 -24.81
N THR A 217 -5.99 3.66 -23.51
CA THR A 217 -4.97 4.07 -22.53
C THR A 217 -4.29 2.85 -21.93
N GLU A 218 -2.97 2.94 -21.72
CA GLU A 218 -2.19 1.89 -21.06
C GLU A 218 -2.48 1.81 -19.55
N ILE A 219 -3.04 2.88 -18.99
CA ILE A 219 -3.48 2.96 -17.59
C ILE A 219 -4.98 2.73 -17.59
N ASP A 220 -5.46 1.94 -16.63
CA ASP A 220 -6.89 1.62 -16.50
C ASP A 220 -7.74 2.91 -16.50
N PRO A 221 -8.79 2.99 -17.33
CA PRO A 221 -9.74 4.12 -17.35
C PRO A 221 -10.34 4.46 -15.99
N TYR A 222 -10.35 3.52 -15.05
CA TYR A 222 -10.79 3.73 -13.68
C TYR A 222 -10.00 4.85 -12.98
N ALA A 223 -8.72 5.01 -13.27
CA ALA A 223 -7.87 6.11 -12.78
C ALA A 223 -8.42 7.52 -13.10
N ALA A 224 -9.34 7.64 -14.08
CA ALA A 224 -9.96 8.92 -14.43
C ALA A 224 -11.10 9.35 -13.49
N GLN A 225 -11.52 8.52 -12.54
CA GLN A 225 -12.65 8.82 -11.65
C GLN A 225 -12.35 9.94 -10.65
N SER A 226 -11.18 9.90 -10.02
CA SER A 226 -10.74 10.93 -9.08
C SER A 226 -9.21 10.99 -8.99
N PRO A 227 -8.62 12.07 -8.46
CA PRO A 227 -7.18 12.13 -8.20
C PRO A 227 -6.68 11.05 -7.24
N GLY A 228 -7.51 10.63 -6.27
CA GLY A 228 -7.19 9.54 -5.34
C GLY A 228 -7.11 8.20 -6.08
N GLU A 229 -8.07 7.91 -6.99
CA GLU A 229 -8.04 6.70 -7.82
C GLU A 229 -6.85 6.71 -8.78
N PHE A 230 -6.54 7.87 -9.37
CA PHE A 230 -5.35 7.99 -10.20
C PHE A 230 -4.08 7.63 -9.44
N PHE A 231 -3.93 8.14 -8.21
CA PHE A 231 -2.78 7.80 -7.35
C PHE A 231 -2.74 6.30 -7.02
N ALA A 232 -3.87 5.69 -6.68
CA ALA A 232 -3.94 4.27 -6.34
C ALA A 232 -3.59 3.39 -7.55
N VAL A 233 -4.20 3.61 -8.71
CA VAL A 233 -3.95 2.84 -9.94
C VAL A 233 -2.51 3.01 -10.43
N VAL A 234 -1.96 4.22 -10.45
CA VAL A 234 -0.56 4.39 -10.87
C VAL A 234 0.41 3.79 -9.86
N SER A 235 0.02 3.61 -8.59
CA SER A 235 0.81 2.88 -7.59
C SER A 235 0.81 1.37 -7.83
N GLU A 236 -0.32 0.78 -8.24
CA GLU A 236 -0.38 -0.63 -8.68
C GLU A 236 0.62 -0.87 -9.82
N ILE A 237 0.49 -0.07 -10.90
CA ILE A 237 1.33 -0.18 -12.09
C ILE A 237 2.81 0.08 -11.76
N PHE A 238 3.10 1.03 -10.87
CA PHE A 238 4.46 1.34 -10.42
C PHE A 238 5.17 0.13 -9.80
N PHE A 239 4.47 -0.70 -9.03
CA PHE A 239 5.07 -1.88 -8.41
C PHE A 239 5.05 -3.11 -9.33
N GLU A 240 4.03 -3.30 -10.16
CA GLU A 240 3.88 -4.48 -11.00
C GLU A 240 4.58 -4.35 -12.36
N ILE A 241 4.24 -3.32 -13.11
CA ILE A 241 4.74 -3.07 -14.48
C ILE A 241 5.27 -1.64 -14.62
N PRO A 242 6.31 -1.28 -13.84
CA PRO A 242 6.82 0.10 -13.68
C PRO A 242 7.17 0.79 -15.00
N ASP A 243 7.58 0.03 -16.02
CA ASP A 243 7.93 0.55 -17.32
C ASP A 243 6.77 1.27 -18.00
N VAL A 244 5.51 0.89 -17.71
CA VAL A 244 4.31 1.54 -18.25
C VAL A 244 4.14 2.95 -17.70
N VAL A 245 4.23 3.14 -16.38
CA VAL A 245 4.15 4.50 -15.80
C VAL A 245 5.34 5.34 -16.23
N GLN A 246 6.53 4.74 -16.28
CA GLN A 246 7.75 5.45 -16.71
C GLN A 246 7.66 5.93 -18.17
N ALA A 247 7.05 5.13 -19.05
CA ALA A 247 6.86 5.50 -20.46
C ALA A 247 5.73 6.51 -20.64
N THR A 248 4.58 6.32 -19.96
CA THR A 248 3.37 7.12 -20.15
C THR A 248 3.46 8.46 -19.44
N TYR A 249 3.87 8.45 -18.17
CA TYR A 249 3.97 9.62 -17.30
C TYR A 249 5.31 9.63 -16.53
N PRO A 250 6.45 9.89 -17.21
CA PRO A 250 7.78 9.79 -16.58
C PRO A 250 7.93 10.68 -15.33
N ARG A 251 7.34 11.85 -15.31
CA ARG A 251 7.38 12.73 -14.13
C ARG A 251 6.55 12.18 -12.96
N VAL A 252 5.44 11.47 -13.22
CA VAL A 252 4.68 10.76 -12.16
C VAL A 252 5.53 9.63 -11.59
N TYR A 253 6.19 8.85 -12.46
CA TYR A 253 7.11 7.82 -12.03
C TYR A 253 8.21 8.37 -11.09
N GLU A 254 8.85 9.49 -11.46
CA GLU A 254 9.87 10.14 -10.64
C GLU A 254 9.33 10.57 -9.26
N GLN A 255 8.11 11.10 -9.21
CA GLN A 255 7.48 11.49 -7.94
C GLN A 255 7.15 10.27 -7.09
N LEU A 256 6.63 9.19 -7.67
CA LEU A 256 6.37 7.93 -6.97
C LEU A 256 7.68 7.31 -6.45
N ALA A 257 8.74 7.30 -7.26
CA ALA A 257 10.05 6.78 -6.85
C ALA A 257 10.62 7.57 -5.65
N GLN A 258 10.45 8.87 -5.62
CA GLN A 258 10.83 9.70 -4.46
C GLN A 258 9.94 9.42 -3.25
N PHE A 259 8.62 9.32 -3.44
CA PHE A 259 7.66 9.08 -2.36
C PHE A 259 7.87 7.71 -1.72
N TYR A 260 7.87 6.64 -2.51
CA TYR A 260 8.08 5.28 -2.02
C TYR A 260 9.54 4.98 -1.67
N ARG A 261 10.48 5.84 -2.08
CA ARG A 261 11.94 5.65 -1.97
C ARG A 261 12.38 4.35 -2.61
N GLN A 262 11.75 4.00 -3.70
CA GLN A 262 11.97 2.77 -4.47
C GLN A 262 12.02 3.10 -5.96
N ASP A 263 12.80 2.35 -6.71
CA ASP A 263 12.91 2.49 -8.16
C ASP A 263 12.74 1.10 -8.82
N PRO A 264 11.48 0.62 -8.94
CA PRO A 264 11.21 -0.72 -9.47
C PRO A 264 11.64 -0.92 -10.92
N ALA A 265 11.59 0.10 -11.78
CA ALA A 265 12.02 -0.02 -13.18
C ALA A 265 13.53 -0.25 -13.31
N SER A 266 14.33 0.23 -12.35
CA SER A 266 15.78 -0.03 -12.36
C SER A 266 16.14 -1.47 -12.00
N ARG A 267 15.21 -2.26 -11.46
CA ARG A 267 15.42 -3.61 -11.00
C ARG A 267 15.11 -4.62 -12.11
N ALA A 268 16.07 -5.47 -12.43
CA ALA A 268 15.86 -6.50 -13.45
C ALA A 268 14.84 -7.57 -13.02
N LEU A 269 13.83 -7.81 -13.83
CA LEU A 269 12.94 -8.95 -13.64
C LEU A 269 13.67 -10.24 -14.06
N PRO A 270 13.65 -11.30 -13.22
CA PRO A 270 14.21 -12.59 -13.60
C PRO A 270 13.58 -13.15 -14.88
N ARG A 271 14.36 -13.92 -15.67
CA ARG A 271 13.93 -14.42 -17.00
C ARG A 271 12.60 -15.16 -16.97
N GLN A 272 12.31 -15.91 -15.92
CA GLN A 272 11.07 -16.69 -15.76
C GLN A 272 9.80 -15.83 -15.71
N TRP A 273 9.94 -14.53 -15.40
CA TRP A 273 8.84 -13.57 -15.32
C TRP A 273 8.79 -12.61 -16.52
N ARG A 274 9.75 -12.70 -17.43
CA ARG A 274 9.72 -11.90 -18.67
C ARG A 274 8.72 -12.56 -19.60
N LEU A 275 7.60 -11.90 -19.80
CA LEU A 275 6.64 -12.30 -20.81
C LEU A 275 7.35 -12.30 -22.16
N GLY A 276 7.21 -13.40 -22.93
CA GLY A 276 7.78 -13.56 -24.25
C GLY A 276 7.16 -12.64 -25.28
#